data_c48c77cfc19280a4c7450245d6fd8cec
#
_entry.id   c48c77cfc19280a4c7450245d6fd8cec
#
_cell.length_a   1.000
_cell.length_b   1.000
_cell.length_c   1.000
_cell.angle_alpha   90.00
_cell.angle_beta   90.00
_cell.angle_gamma   90.00
#
_symmetry.space_group_name_H-M   'P 1'
#
loop_
_entity.id
_entity.type
_entity.pdbx_description
1 polymer ?
#
loop_
_entity_poly.entity_id
_entity_poly.type
_entity_poly.pdbx_seq_one_letter_code
_entity_poly.pdbx_strand_id
1 'polypeptide(L)' 'MQPFDDWEVPMDKYICDVCGYIYDPEVGDPDGGIAPGTAFEDIPDDWVCPVCGVGKEDFVVEP' A
#
# COMPACT_ATOMS: atom_id res chain seq x y z
N MET A 1 -26.93 -1.82 7.09
CA MET A 1 -26.62 -1.32 6.76
C MET A 1 -25.77 -0.58 7.14
N GLN A 2 -24.95 -0.36 7.07
CA GLN A 2 -24.16 0.35 7.47
C GLN A 2 -23.77 1.33 6.57
N PRO A 3 -24.41 2.26 6.46
CA PRO A 3 -24.18 3.25 5.50
C PRO A 3 -22.87 3.97 5.69
N PHE A 4 -22.34 3.93 6.89
CA PHE A 4 -21.15 4.66 7.02
C PHE A 4 -20.00 4.03 6.27
N ASP A 5 -20.16 2.85 5.79
CA ASP A 5 -19.12 2.28 4.97
C ASP A 5 -18.96 3.00 3.66
N ASP A 6 -19.98 3.71 3.23
CA ASP A 6 -19.94 4.35 1.94
C ASP A 6 -18.98 5.50 1.87
N TRP A 7 -18.73 6.16 2.99
CA TRP A 7 -17.86 7.32 2.94
C TRP A 7 -16.44 6.97 3.36
N GLU A 8 -16.20 5.74 3.78
CA GLU A 8 -14.86 5.33 4.07
C GLU A 8 -14.14 5.06 2.77
N VAL A 9 -13.00 5.68 2.61
CA VAL A 9 -12.20 5.44 1.43
C VAL A 9 -11.61 4.06 1.53
N PRO A 10 -11.93 3.16 0.59
CA PRO A 10 -11.31 1.84 0.64
C PRO A 10 -9.84 1.96 0.35
N MET A 11 -9.03 1.36 1.20
CA MET A 11 -7.60 1.34 0.98
C MET A 11 -7.22 -0.09 0.72
N ASP A 12 -6.99 -0.41 -0.54
CA ASP A 12 -6.65 -1.76 -0.94
C ASP A 12 -5.24 -2.10 -0.55
N LYS A 13 -5.01 -3.35 -0.20
CA LYS A 13 -3.66 -3.84 -0.02
C LYS A 13 -3.04 -4.09 -1.38
N TYR A 14 -1.76 -3.89 -1.47
CA TYR A 14 -1.00 -4.12 -2.70
C TYR A 14 0.08 -5.14 -2.43
N ILE A 15 0.32 -5.99 -3.41
CA ILE A 15 1.33 -7.03 -3.28
C ILE A 15 2.42 -6.81 -4.30
N CYS A 16 3.66 -6.94 -3.86
CA CYS A 16 4.80 -6.86 -4.76
C CYS A 16 4.82 -8.10 -5.63
N ASP A 17 4.77 -7.89 -6.95
CA ASP A 17 4.72 -8.99 -7.90
C ASP A 17 6.03 -9.73 -8.00
N VAL A 18 7.09 -9.21 -7.42
CA VAL A 18 8.42 -9.80 -7.49
C VAL A 18 8.70 -10.67 -6.27
N CYS A 19 8.50 -10.13 -5.07
CA CYS A 19 8.88 -10.85 -3.87
C CYS A 19 7.71 -11.24 -2.97
N GLY A 20 6.51 -10.72 -3.24
CA GLY A 20 5.35 -11.09 -2.45
C GLY A 20 5.11 -10.22 -1.22
N TYR A 21 5.88 -9.15 -1.05
CA TYR A 21 5.66 -8.24 0.07
C TYR A 21 4.27 -7.59 -0.08
N ILE A 22 3.55 -7.50 1.02
CA ILE A 22 2.22 -6.92 0.99
C ILE A 22 2.28 -5.57 1.69
N TYR A 23 1.89 -4.51 0.98
CA TYR A 23 1.74 -3.20 1.56
C TYR A 23 0.32 -3.08 2.10
N ASP A 24 0.21 -2.94 3.43
CA ASP A 24 -1.08 -2.77 4.09
C ASP A 24 -1.20 -1.29 4.44
N PRO A 25 -2.15 -0.57 3.83
CA PRO A 25 -2.26 0.87 4.11
C PRO A 25 -2.50 1.19 5.57
N GLU A 26 -3.14 0.29 6.32
CA GLU A 26 -3.37 0.55 7.73
C GLU A 26 -2.11 0.48 8.55
N VAL A 27 -1.12 -0.23 8.06
CA VAL A 27 0.17 -0.37 8.75
C VAL A 27 1.18 0.61 8.21
N GLY A 28 1.13 0.88 6.91
CA GLY A 28 2.11 1.72 6.26
C GLY A 28 3.46 1.04 6.14
N ASP A 29 4.48 1.85 5.98
CA ASP A 29 5.85 1.37 5.93
C ASP A 29 6.70 2.38 6.67
N PRO A 30 6.63 2.39 8.01
CA PRO A 30 7.36 3.40 8.79
C PRO A 30 8.86 3.40 8.52
N ASP A 31 9.44 2.23 8.27
CA ASP A 31 10.86 2.16 7.99
C ASP A 31 11.20 2.84 6.66
N GLY A 32 10.27 2.86 5.76
CA GLY A 32 10.45 3.56 4.49
C GLY A 32 9.89 4.96 4.48
N GLY A 33 9.44 5.45 5.63
CA GLY A 33 8.92 6.80 5.73
C GLY A 33 7.44 6.94 5.38
N ILE A 34 6.70 5.84 5.35
CA ILE A 34 5.29 5.87 4.99
C ILE A 34 4.46 5.66 6.26
N ALA A 35 3.73 6.68 6.66
CA ALA A 35 2.96 6.63 7.89
C ALA A 35 1.78 5.68 7.75
N PRO A 36 1.35 5.03 8.84
CA PRO A 36 0.12 4.25 8.81
C PRO A 36 -1.06 5.11 8.37
N GLY A 37 -1.95 4.52 7.60
CA GLY A 37 -3.09 5.24 7.07
C GLY A 37 -2.86 5.85 5.70
N THR A 38 -1.73 5.58 5.07
CA THR A 38 -1.41 6.12 3.76
C THR A 38 -1.84 5.14 2.68
N ALA A 39 -2.71 5.58 1.79
CA ALA A 39 -3.11 4.75 0.66
C ALA A 39 -1.92 4.55 -0.28
N PHE A 40 -1.92 3.43 -0.99
CA PHE A 40 -0.78 3.13 -1.86
C PHE A 40 -0.55 4.23 -2.89
N GLU A 41 -1.62 4.77 -3.46
CA GLU A 41 -1.46 5.81 -4.48
C GLU A 41 -0.94 7.11 -3.91
N ASP A 42 -0.98 7.28 -2.60
CA ASP A 42 -0.43 8.49 -1.96
C ASP A 42 1.03 8.34 -1.61
N ILE A 43 1.61 7.18 -1.83
CA ILE A 43 3.03 6.96 -1.56
C ILE A 43 3.83 7.67 -2.64
N PRO A 44 4.93 8.35 -2.29
CA PRO A 44 5.77 9.00 -3.30
C PRO A 44 6.26 8.01 -4.35
N ASP A 45 6.43 8.51 -5.56
CA ASP A 45 6.81 7.65 -6.68
C ASP A 45 8.20 7.04 -6.51
N ASP A 46 9.03 7.64 -5.68
CA ASP A 46 10.37 7.11 -5.48
C ASP A 46 10.46 6.07 -4.36
N TRP A 47 9.34 5.73 -3.75
CA TRP A 47 9.31 4.67 -2.76
C TRP A 47 9.54 3.32 -3.46
N VAL A 48 10.24 2.44 -2.78
CA VAL A 48 10.51 1.12 -3.32
C VAL A 48 10.14 0.07 -2.30
N CYS A 49 9.96 -1.15 -2.80
CA CYS A 49 9.64 -2.28 -1.93
C CYS A 49 10.74 -2.45 -0.88
N PRO A 50 10.38 -2.52 0.41
CA PRO A 50 11.40 -2.65 1.45
C PRO A 50 12.09 -4.01 1.47
N VAL A 51 11.57 -4.98 0.74
CA VAL A 51 12.14 -6.31 0.72
C VAL A 51 13.05 -6.51 -0.48
N CYS A 52 12.57 -6.17 -1.68
CA CYS A 52 13.36 -6.44 -2.88
C CYS A 52 13.79 -5.20 -3.64
N GLY A 53 13.27 -4.03 -3.31
CA GLY A 53 13.76 -2.79 -3.89
C GLY A 53 13.15 -2.37 -5.21
N VAL A 54 12.13 -3.07 -5.69
CA VAL A 54 11.49 -2.65 -6.95
C VAL A 54 10.56 -1.48 -6.68
N GLY A 55 10.22 -0.76 -7.72
CA GLY A 55 9.38 0.41 -7.61
C GLY A 55 7.90 0.07 -7.51
N LYS A 56 7.08 1.11 -7.40
CA LYS A 56 5.63 0.92 -7.25
C LYS A 56 5.01 0.23 -8.45
N GLU A 57 5.62 0.38 -9.61
CA GLU A 57 5.06 -0.20 -10.83
C GLU A 57 5.02 -1.72 -10.80
N ASP A 58 5.77 -2.34 -9.90
CA ASP A 58 5.75 -3.79 -9.76
C ASP A 58 4.77 -4.27 -8.71
N PHE A 59 3.95 -3.39 -8.20
CA PHE A 59 2.92 -3.75 -7.23
C PHE A 59 1.57 -3.84 -7.93
N VAL A 60 0.77 -4.82 -7.52
CA VAL A 60 -0.59 -4.96 -8.02
C VAL A 60 -1.52 -5.02 -6.82
N VAL A 61 -2.78 -4.67 -7.05
CA VAL A 61 -3.75 -4.68 -5.97
C VAL A 61 -3.98 -6.14 -5.57
N GLU A 62 -4.01 -6.37 -4.27
CA GLU A 62 -4.27 -7.71 -3.76
C GLU A 62 -5.76 -7.97 -3.86
N PRO A 63 -6.16 -9.08 -4.49
CA PRO A 63 -7.58 -9.37 -4.64
C PRO A 63 -8.27 -9.72 -3.32
#